data_cb0ab7a2f7f716d425f9439178f285a5
#
_entry.id   cb0ab7a2f7f716d425f9439178f285a5
#
_cell.length_a   1.000
_cell.length_b   1.000
_cell.length_c   1.000
_cell.angle_alpha   90.00
_cell.angle_beta   90.00
_cell.angle_gamma   90.00
#
_symmetry.space_group_name_H-M   'P 1'
#
loop_
_entity.id
_entity.type
_entity.pdbx_description
1 polymer ?
#
loop_
_entity_poly.entity_id
_entity_poly.type
_entity_poly.pdbx_seq_one_letter_code
_entity_poly.pdbx_strand_id
1 'polypeptide(L)'
;IVREVVSPAADQVETDALGNLLVTKRGKGENLPRVMIAAHMDEVGFMLIRDDGDGIFQFEVVGGIDERQLAGKSVIVGRQHIPGVIGTKAIHLTTPEERKRTLGSEQLRIDLGPGGSSLAKVGDRATFATQLKVAGPSILSKALDDRLGVFNLIQLVLHAPENVDLLAAFTVQEEVGLRGAKVAAYHFDPQIGIALDSTPAHDLPHFDGEENYRYNTHLDGGPAIYLMDGATIADRRLVRWLVESAQAEGIQGRSRARHRTG
;
A
#
# COMPACT_ATOMS: atom_id res chain seq x y z
N ILE A 1 -0.19 15.21 8.77
CA ILE A 1 -0.11 14.18 9.82
C ILE A 1 1.32 13.63 9.92
N VAL A 2 1.84 12.82 8.95
CA VAL A 2 3.19 12.21 9.05
C VAL A 2 4.25 13.28 9.31
N ARG A 3 4.30 14.34 8.50
CA ARG A 3 5.22 15.47 8.68
C ARG A 3 5.18 16.05 10.10
N GLU A 4 4.00 16.29 10.63
CA GLU A 4 3.81 16.88 11.97
C GLU A 4 4.37 15.98 13.08
N VAL A 5 4.21 14.66 12.92
CA VAL A 5 4.67 13.68 13.91
C VAL A 5 6.19 13.52 13.88
N VAL A 6 6.80 13.47 12.69
CA VAL A 6 8.24 13.17 12.57
C VAL A 6 9.13 14.42 12.71
N SER A 7 8.62 15.61 12.35
CA SER A 7 9.42 16.85 12.35
C SER A 7 10.14 17.16 13.66
N PRO A 8 9.54 16.95 14.85
CA PRO A 8 10.24 17.24 16.11
C PRO A 8 11.46 16.34 16.39
N ALA A 9 11.51 15.16 15.77
CA ALA A 9 12.57 14.18 15.97
C ALA A 9 13.62 14.17 14.85
N ALA A 10 13.36 14.85 13.74
CA ALA A 10 14.17 14.83 12.53
C ALA A 10 15.13 16.01 12.45
N ASP A 11 16.26 15.82 11.78
CA ASP A 11 17.21 16.91 11.49
C ASP A 11 16.82 17.68 10.22
N GLN A 12 16.22 16.99 9.24
CA GLN A 12 15.70 17.59 8.01
C GLN A 12 14.41 16.90 7.57
N VAL A 13 13.42 17.69 7.12
CA VAL A 13 12.14 17.19 6.58
C VAL A 13 11.77 17.99 5.35
N GLU A 14 11.68 17.35 4.21
CA GLU A 14 11.33 17.99 2.95
C GLU A 14 10.24 17.20 2.20
N THR A 15 9.58 17.84 1.26
CA THR A 15 8.69 17.16 0.30
C THR A 15 9.23 17.42 -1.09
N ASP A 16 9.50 16.35 -1.83
CA ASP A 16 9.98 16.47 -3.20
C ASP A 16 8.86 16.84 -4.19
N ALA A 17 9.24 17.06 -5.45
CA ALA A 17 8.30 17.44 -6.49
C ALA A 17 7.25 16.35 -6.82
N LEU A 18 7.54 15.08 -6.53
CA LEU A 18 6.61 13.97 -6.73
C LEU A 18 5.59 13.87 -5.59
N GLY A 19 5.93 14.38 -4.41
CA GLY A 19 5.12 14.33 -3.19
C GLY A 19 5.62 13.35 -2.13
N ASN A 20 6.81 12.76 -2.30
CA ASN A 20 7.44 12.00 -1.22
C ASN A 20 7.76 12.91 -0.05
N LEU A 21 7.55 12.43 1.17
CA LEU A 21 8.07 13.07 2.37
C LEU A 21 9.40 12.40 2.74
N LEU A 22 10.47 13.17 2.61
CA LEU A 22 11.85 12.72 2.84
C LEU A 22 12.33 13.28 4.18
N VAL A 23 12.83 12.39 5.04
CA VAL A 23 13.22 12.72 6.40
C VAL A 23 14.63 12.19 6.65
N THR A 24 15.51 13.08 7.10
CA THR A 24 16.85 12.70 7.54
C THR A 24 16.94 12.81 9.05
N LYS A 25 17.42 11.74 9.67
CA LYS A 25 17.80 11.70 11.08
C LYS A 25 19.25 11.25 11.18
N ARG A 26 20.14 12.16 11.56
CA ARG A 26 21.57 11.88 11.66
C ARG A 26 21.89 11.14 12.95
N GLY A 27 22.78 10.17 12.83
CA GLY A 27 23.37 9.51 13.98
C GLY A 27 24.42 10.39 14.68
N LYS A 28 25.04 9.84 15.71
CA LYS A 28 26.12 10.48 16.47
C LYS A 28 27.45 9.81 16.14
N GLY A 29 28.26 10.46 15.32
CA GLY A 29 29.57 9.96 14.90
C GLY A 29 29.98 10.45 13.54
N GLU A 30 31.15 10.03 13.10
CA GLU A 30 31.68 10.33 11.77
C GLU A 30 31.57 9.10 10.87
N ASN A 31 31.35 9.32 9.56
CA ASN A 31 31.30 8.28 8.55
C ASN A 31 30.29 7.15 8.85
N LEU A 32 29.15 7.51 9.39
CA LEU A 32 28.07 6.55 9.67
C LEU A 32 27.45 5.99 8.38
N PRO A 33 26.99 4.73 8.38
CA PRO A 33 26.29 4.17 7.24
C PRO A 33 24.98 4.91 7.00
N ARG A 34 24.70 5.24 5.73
CA ARG A 34 23.49 5.89 5.28
C ARG A 34 22.47 4.83 4.91
N VAL A 35 21.44 4.72 5.73
CA VAL A 35 20.42 3.67 5.60
C VAL A 35 19.08 4.30 5.22
N MET A 36 18.62 4.03 4.00
CA MET A 36 17.28 4.42 3.57
C MET A 36 16.29 3.33 3.95
N ILE A 37 15.20 3.75 4.61
CA ILE A 37 14.04 2.90 4.85
C ILE A 37 12.84 3.57 4.20
N ALA A 38 12.12 2.84 3.34
CA ALA A 38 10.98 3.33 2.58
C ALA A 38 9.70 2.60 2.97
N ALA A 39 8.60 3.36 3.04
CA ALA A 39 7.23 2.86 3.15
C ALA A 39 6.31 3.76 2.32
N HIS A 40 5.30 3.18 1.66
CA HIS A 40 4.46 4.00 0.79
C HIS A 40 3.18 4.50 1.48
N MET A 41 2.78 5.72 1.12
CA MET A 41 1.60 6.39 1.68
C MET A 41 0.37 6.28 0.79
N ASP A 42 0.55 5.96 -0.49
CA ASP A 42 -0.56 5.78 -1.43
C ASP A 42 -1.29 4.46 -1.20
N GLU A 43 -2.45 4.35 -1.78
CA GLU A 43 -3.31 3.17 -1.75
C GLU A 43 -3.94 2.97 -3.13
N VAL A 44 -4.35 1.76 -3.45
CA VAL A 44 -5.15 1.45 -4.63
C VAL A 44 -6.47 2.23 -4.63
N GLY A 45 -6.98 2.56 -5.80
CA GLY A 45 -8.22 3.31 -5.91
C GLY A 45 -8.66 3.51 -7.35
N PHE A 46 -9.28 4.65 -7.60
CA PHE A 46 -9.92 4.95 -8.88
C PHE A 46 -9.68 6.40 -9.28
N MET A 47 -9.77 6.68 -10.57
CA MET A 47 -9.79 8.02 -11.12
C MET A 47 -11.02 8.19 -12.02
N LEU A 48 -11.80 9.24 -11.81
CA LEU A 48 -12.93 9.58 -12.67
C LEU A 48 -12.40 10.02 -14.04
N ILE A 49 -12.88 9.38 -15.12
CA ILE A 49 -12.40 9.65 -16.48
C ILE A 49 -13.46 10.25 -17.39
N ARG A 50 -14.74 10.07 -17.08
CA ARG A 50 -15.85 10.65 -17.83
C ARG A 50 -17.07 10.84 -16.95
N ASP A 51 -17.77 11.97 -17.10
CA ASP A 51 -19.09 12.20 -16.53
C ASP A 51 -20.15 11.77 -17.55
N ASP A 52 -20.95 10.75 -17.20
CA ASP A 52 -22.07 10.26 -18.01
C ASP A 52 -23.37 11.05 -17.71
N GLY A 53 -23.34 12.02 -16.79
CA GLY A 53 -24.45 12.83 -16.32
C GLY A 53 -25.11 12.28 -15.04
N ASP A 54 -25.93 13.12 -14.39
CA ASP A 54 -26.72 12.76 -13.20
C ASP A 54 -25.91 12.15 -12.04
N GLY A 55 -24.63 12.49 -11.93
CA GLY A 55 -23.75 11.93 -10.89
C GLY A 55 -23.16 10.58 -11.20
N ILE A 56 -23.30 10.10 -12.43
CA ILE A 56 -22.76 8.80 -12.88
C ILE A 56 -21.43 9.02 -13.59
N PHE A 57 -20.37 8.38 -13.11
CA PHE A 57 -19.03 8.55 -13.65
C PHE A 57 -18.43 7.22 -14.13
N GLN A 58 -17.74 7.28 -15.27
CA GLN A 58 -16.75 6.25 -15.62
C GLN A 58 -15.47 6.50 -14.85
N PHE A 59 -14.77 5.40 -14.56
CA PHE A 59 -13.52 5.44 -13.83
C PHE A 59 -12.49 4.45 -14.39
N GLU A 60 -11.23 4.75 -14.16
CA GLU A 60 -10.11 3.82 -14.31
C GLU A 60 -9.64 3.34 -12.95
N VAL A 61 -9.18 2.12 -12.90
CA VAL A 61 -8.55 1.52 -11.71
C VAL A 61 -7.11 2.04 -11.60
N VAL A 62 -6.72 2.43 -10.40
CA VAL A 62 -5.36 2.89 -10.08
C VAL A 62 -4.75 1.91 -9.09
N GLY A 63 -3.69 1.21 -9.50
CA GLY A 63 -3.07 0.13 -8.73
C GLY A 63 -3.68 -1.25 -9.02
N GLY A 64 -3.26 -2.25 -8.25
CA GLY A 64 -3.64 -3.64 -8.45
C GLY A 64 -4.94 -4.01 -7.73
N ILE A 65 -6.09 -3.87 -8.37
CA ILE A 65 -7.40 -4.23 -7.82
C ILE A 65 -8.02 -5.39 -8.62
N ASP A 66 -8.58 -6.36 -7.92
CA ASP A 66 -9.41 -7.41 -8.54
C ASP A 66 -10.81 -6.85 -8.86
N GLU A 67 -11.03 -6.53 -10.12
CA GLU A 67 -12.27 -5.90 -10.60
C GLU A 67 -13.53 -6.72 -10.32
N ARG A 68 -13.41 -8.03 -10.13
CA ARG A 68 -14.54 -8.92 -9.78
C ARG A 68 -15.20 -8.54 -8.45
N GLN A 69 -14.49 -7.85 -7.59
CA GLN A 69 -14.94 -7.47 -6.26
C GLN A 69 -15.53 -6.05 -6.20
N LEU A 70 -15.57 -5.31 -7.30
CA LEU A 70 -15.89 -3.89 -7.30
C LEU A 70 -17.38 -3.59 -7.20
N ALA A 71 -18.22 -4.36 -7.87
CA ALA A 71 -19.67 -4.12 -7.90
C ALA A 71 -20.28 -4.07 -6.49
N GLY A 72 -21.02 -3.00 -6.19
CA GLY A 72 -21.64 -2.76 -4.89
C GLY A 72 -20.72 -2.18 -3.80
N LYS A 73 -19.46 -1.92 -4.10
CA LYS A 73 -18.55 -1.30 -3.12
C LYS A 73 -18.86 0.18 -2.95
N SER A 74 -18.90 0.61 -1.69
CA SER A 74 -18.97 2.02 -1.33
C SER A 74 -17.60 2.69 -1.52
N VAL A 75 -17.61 3.89 -2.06
CA VAL A 75 -16.42 4.72 -2.32
C VAL A 75 -16.61 6.13 -1.79
N ILE A 76 -15.50 6.82 -1.62
CA ILE A 76 -15.46 8.28 -1.38
C ILE A 76 -14.68 8.93 -2.50
N VAL A 77 -15.21 10.07 -3.00
CA VAL A 77 -14.68 10.74 -4.18
C VAL A 77 -14.20 12.15 -3.84
N GLY A 78 -13.05 12.50 -4.37
CA GLY A 78 -12.47 13.84 -4.28
C GLY A 78 -12.05 14.25 -2.87
N ARG A 79 -11.57 15.49 -2.76
CA ARG A 79 -11.10 16.06 -1.48
C ARG A 79 -12.22 16.29 -0.46
N GLN A 80 -13.45 16.40 -0.94
CA GLN A 80 -14.63 16.60 -0.09
C GLN A 80 -15.22 15.30 0.43
N HIS A 81 -14.59 14.15 0.08
CA HIS A 81 -15.02 12.82 0.49
C HIS A 81 -16.49 12.53 0.17
N ILE A 82 -16.91 12.87 -1.05
CA ILE A 82 -18.29 12.68 -1.51
C ILE A 82 -18.57 11.17 -1.53
N PRO A 83 -19.63 10.71 -0.85
CA PRO A 83 -19.98 9.29 -0.86
C PRO A 83 -20.52 8.87 -2.23
N GLY A 84 -20.15 7.66 -2.63
CA GLY A 84 -20.61 7.05 -3.86
C GLY A 84 -20.64 5.53 -3.76
N VAL A 85 -21.15 4.87 -4.76
CA VAL A 85 -21.19 3.42 -4.89
C VAL A 85 -20.74 3.00 -6.28
N ILE A 86 -20.04 1.88 -6.39
CA ILE A 86 -19.71 1.28 -7.67
C ILE A 86 -20.91 0.44 -8.11
N GLY A 87 -21.64 0.96 -9.08
CA GLY A 87 -22.85 0.36 -9.65
C GLY A 87 -22.56 -0.42 -10.93
N THR A 88 -23.47 -1.32 -11.26
CA THR A 88 -23.50 -2.08 -12.49
C THR A 88 -24.92 -2.16 -13.04
N LYS A 89 -25.07 -2.60 -14.29
CA LYS A 89 -26.36 -2.87 -14.90
C LYS A 89 -27.20 -3.82 -14.03
N ALA A 90 -28.42 -3.43 -13.73
CA ALA A 90 -29.30 -4.23 -12.88
C ALA A 90 -29.54 -5.63 -13.48
N ILE A 91 -29.55 -6.67 -12.64
CA ILE A 91 -29.59 -8.07 -13.09
C ILE A 91 -30.80 -8.38 -13.98
N HIS A 92 -31.95 -7.77 -13.72
CA HIS A 92 -33.17 -7.97 -14.52
C HIS A 92 -33.11 -7.35 -15.94
N LEU A 93 -32.11 -6.45 -16.16
CA LEU A 93 -31.82 -5.86 -17.46
C LEU A 93 -30.71 -6.60 -18.22
N THR A 94 -30.09 -7.61 -17.60
CA THR A 94 -29.01 -8.39 -18.22
C THR A 94 -29.50 -9.62 -18.92
N THR A 95 -28.79 -10.02 -19.99
CA THR A 95 -29.01 -11.30 -20.66
C THR A 95 -28.40 -12.48 -19.89
N PRO A 96 -28.79 -13.73 -20.13
CA PRO A 96 -28.14 -14.90 -19.54
C PRO A 96 -26.64 -14.99 -19.86
N GLU A 97 -26.21 -14.53 -21.02
CA GLU A 97 -24.82 -14.52 -21.48
C GLU A 97 -24.01 -13.46 -20.73
N GLU A 98 -24.56 -12.25 -20.53
CA GLU A 98 -23.92 -11.18 -19.71
C GLU A 98 -23.69 -11.65 -18.28
N ARG A 99 -24.62 -12.38 -17.68
CA ARG A 99 -24.50 -12.89 -16.29
C ARG A 99 -23.40 -13.93 -16.09
N LYS A 100 -22.96 -14.61 -17.17
CA LYS A 100 -21.86 -15.59 -17.12
C LYS A 100 -20.47 -14.96 -17.25
N ARG A 101 -20.38 -13.69 -17.62
CA ARG A 101 -19.12 -12.99 -17.83
C ARG A 101 -18.69 -12.26 -16.55
N THR A 102 -17.40 -12.24 -16.29
CA THR A 102 -16.82 -11.34 -15.31
C THR A 102 -16.99 -9.90 -15.80
N LEU A 103 -17.50 -9.02 -14.95
CA LEU A 103 -17.61 -7.60 -15.25
C LEU A 103 -16.22 -6.94 -15.13
N GLY A 104 -15.78 -6.26 -16.16
CA GLY A 104 -14.63 -5.37 -16.11
C GLY A 104 -15.02 -3.95 -15.67
N SER A 105 -14.04 -3.14 -15.31
CA SER A 105 -14.26 -1.75 -14.85
C SER A 105 -14.98 -0.88 -15.89
N GLU A 106 -14.79 -1.17 -17.18
CA GLU A 106 -15.48 -0.48 -18.28
C GLU A 106 -17.01 -0.59 -18.23
N GLN A 107 -17.54 -1.64 -17.60
CA GLN A 107 -18.98 -1.90 -17.42
C GLN A 107 -19.53 -1.35 -16.10
N LEU A 108 -18.65 -0.87 -15.23
CA LEU A 108 -18.98 -0.33 -13.92
C LEU A 108 -19.04 1.20 -13.96
N ARG A 109 -19.75 1.77 -13.01
CA ARG A 109 -19.84 3.23 -12.83
C ARG A 109 -19.75 3.57 -11.35
N ILE A 110 -19.13 4.71 -11.04
CA ILE A 110 -19.29 5.33 -9.73
C ILE A 110 -20.51 6.22 -9.79
N ASP A 111 -21.47 5.93 -8.92
CA ASP A 111 -22.74 6.65 -8.76
C ASP A 111 -22.67 7.48 -7.48
N LEU A 112 -22.78 8.80 -7.64
CA LEU A 112 -22.81 9.79 -6.56
C LEU A 112 -24.24 10.26 -6.24
N GLY A 113 -25.24 9.69 -6.91
CA GLY A 113 -26.62 10.08 -6.83
C GLY A 113 -26.97 11.37 -7.61
N PRO A 114 -28.26 11.76 -7.62
CA PRO A 114 -28.74 12.91 -8.34
C PRO A 114 -28.01 14.20 -7.96
N GLY A 115 -27.55 14.96 -8.96
CA GLY A 115 -26.76 16.17 -8.76
C GLY A 115 -25.27 15.94 -8.47
N GLY A 116 -24.81 14.69 -8.40
CA GLY A 116 -23.43 14.35 -8.12
C GLY A 116 -22.42 14.91 -9.13
N SER A 117 -22.84 15.12 -10.40
CA SER A 117 -22.00 15.78 -11.42
C SER A 117 -21.61 17.23 -11.08
N SER A 118 -22.29 17.87 -10.14
CA SER A 118 -21.91 19.20 -9.62
C SER A 118 -20.91 19.12 -8.46
N LEU A 119 -20.73 17.95 -7.86
CA LEU A 119 -19.91 17.72 -6.67
C LEU A 119 -18.52 17.16 -7.00
N ALA A 120 -18.40 16.43 -8.10
CA ALA A 120 -17.15 15.80 -8.56
C ALA A 120 -16.89 16.11 -10.04
N LYS A 121 -15.66 15.92 -10.47
CA LYS A 121 -15.25 16.18 -11.85
C LYS A 121 -14.26 15.10 -12.35
N VAL A 122 -14.11 15.03 -13.65
CA VAL A 122 -13.08 14.21 -14.30
C VAL A 122 -11.69 14.58 -13.74
N GLY A 123 -10.90 13.57 -13.43
CA GLY A 123 -9.59 13.69 -12.77
C GLY A 123 -9.66 13.62 -11.24
N ASP A 124 -10.84 13.68 -10.62
CA ASP A 124 -10.95 13.39 -9.19
C ASP A 124 -10.66 11.93 -8.90
N ARG A 125 -9.99 11.71 -7.78
CA ARG A 125 -9.65 10.38 -7.28
C ARG A 125 -10.75 9.86 -6.37
N ALA A 126 -10.93 8.56 -6.38
CA ALA A 126 -11.83 7.87 -5.46
C ALA A 126 -11.12 6.70 -4.79
N THR A 127 -11.55 6.35 -3.60
CA THR A 127 -11.06 5.20 -2.86
C THR A 127 -12.21 4.51 -2.14
N PHE A 128 -11.97 3.30 -1.64
CA PHE A 128 -12.96 2.57 -0.86
C PHE A 128 -13.37 3.34 0.41
N ALA A 129 -14.64 3.30 0.76
CA ALA A 129 -15.18 3.96 1.95
C ALA A 129 -15.01 3.16 3.25
N THR A 130 -14.28 2.05 3.20
CA THR A 130 -14.05 1.17 4.37
C THR A 130 -13.41 1.94 5.51
N GLN A 131 -14.02 1.90 6.68
CA GLN A 131 -13.53 2.50 7.91
C GLN A 131 -12.78 1.48 8.77
N LEU A 132 -11.84 1.95 9.58
CA LEU A 132 -11.16 1.13 10.58
C LEU A 132 -12.18 0.52 11.55
N LYS A 133 -12.09 -0.80 11.72
CA LYS A 133 -12.89 -1.56 12.69
C LYS A 133 -11.99 -2.54 13.44
N VAL A 134 -12.23 -2.70 14.72
CA VAL A 134 -11.63 -3.76 15.52
C VAL A 134 -12.61 -4.93 15.56
N ALA A 135 -12.12 -6.13 15.23
CA ALA A 135 -12.90 -7.37 15.17
C ALA A 135 -12.16 -8.47 15.93
N GLY A 136 -12.46 -8.63 17.22
CA GLY A 136 -11.71 -9.53 18.10
C GLY A 136 -10.23 -9.11 18.18
N PRO A 137 -9.29 -10.02 17.91
CA PRO A 137 -7.85 -9.72 17.90
C PRO A 137 -7.38 -9.02 16.63
N SER A 138 -8.27 -8.80 15.67
CA SER A 138 -7.92 -8.29 14.34
C SER A 138 -8.42 -6.88 14.12
N ILE A 139 -7.75 -6.15 13.23
CA ILE A 139 -8.22 -4.89 12.67
C ILE A 139 -8.61 -5.07 11.21
N LEU A 140 -9.69 -4.43 10.81
CA LEU A 140 -10.17 -4.37 9.43
C LEU A 140 -10.11 -2.92 8.97
N SER A 141 -9.42 -2.65 7.87
CA SER A 141 -9.37 -1.32 7.26
C SER A 141 -9.01 -1.41 5.79
N LYS A 142 -9.24 -0.32 5.06
CA LYS A 142 -8.54 -0.11 3.78
C LYS A 142 -7.11 0.34 4.05
N ALA A 143 -6.26 0.30 3.04
CA ALA A 143 -4.90 0.87 3.06
C ALA A 143 -4.02 0.36 4.24
N LEU A 144 -4.26 -0.86 4.76
CA LEU A 144 -3.29 -1.51 5.65
C LEU A 144 -1.97 -1.72 4.93
N ASP A 145 -2.03 -1.96 3.65
CA ASP A 145 -1.01 -1.81 2.66
C ASP A 145 -0.99 -0.34 2.18
N ASP A 146 0.02 0.47 2.50
CA ASP A 146 1.13 0.13 3.42
C ASP A 146 1.15 1.08 4.64
N ARG A 147 -0.01 1.38 5.22
CA ARG A 147 -0.09 2.23 6.43
C ARG A 147 0.60 1.59 7.64
N LEU A 148 0.76 0.26 7.63
CA LEU A 148 1.53 -0.45 8.66
C LEU A 148 3.02 -0.18 8.53
N GLY A 149 3.58 -0.22 7.32
CA GLY A 149 4.96 0.18 7.06
C GLY A 149 5.20 1.66 7.36
N VAL A 150 4.27 2.54 6.98
CA VAL A 150 4.32 3.97 7.34
C VAL A 150 4.36 4.17 8.85
N PHE A 151 3.53 3.45 9.62
CA PHE A 151 3.55 3.51 11.08
C PHE A 151 4.90 3.05 11.65
N ASN A 152 5.42 1.93 11.18
CA ASN A 152 6.72 1.42 11.60
C ASN A 152 7.85 2.40 11.26
N LEU A 153 7.80 3.00 10.08
CA LEU A 153 8.81 4.00 9.68
C LEU A 153 8.76 5.26 10.56
N ILE A 154 7.55 5.70 10.95
CA ILE A 154 7.40 6.78 11.94
C ILE A 154 8.09 6.39 13.26
N GLN A 155 7.85 5.17 13.78
CA GLN A 155 8.48 4.72 15.01
C GLN A 155 10.02 4.67 14.89
N LEU A 156 10.54 4.25 13.74
CA LEU A 156 11.97 4.27 13.46
C LEU A 156 12.56 5.68 13.48
N VAL A 157 11.86 6.68 12.95
CA VAL A 157 12.32 8.08 13.03
C VAL A 157 12.31 8.59 14.47
N LEU A 158 11.26 8.29 15.23
CA LEU A 158 11.13 8.74 16.64
C LEU A 158 12.17 8.09 17.56
N HIS A 159 12.62 6.89 17.25
CA HIS A 159 13.55 6.08 18.06
C HIS A 159 14.79 5.68 17.27
N ALA A 160 15.25 6.54 16.35
CA ALA A 160 16.36 6.22 15.46
C ALA A 160 17.64 5.87 16.24
N PRO A 161 18.34 4.81 15.82
CA PRO A 161 19.63 4.45 16.43
C PRO A 161 20.69 5.52 16.12
N GLU A 162 21.61 5.72 17.07
CA GLU A 162 22.62 6.77 16.95
C GLU A 162 23.83 6.39 16.08
N ASN A 163 23.95 5.15 15.66
CA ASN A 163 25.09 4.62 14.91
C ASN A 163 24.84 4.53 13.39
N VAL A 164 23.78 5.13 12.88
CA VAL A 164 23.47 5.24 11.45
C VAL A 164 22.87 6.61 11.13
N ASP A 165 23.01 7.05 9.89
CA ASP A 165 22.18 8.11 9.33
C ASP A 165 20.92 7.49 8.74
N LEU A 166 19.79 7.69 9.40
CA LEU A 166 18.50 7.21 8.92
C LEU A 166 17.92 8.18 7.89
N LEU A 167 17.63 7.65 6.70
CA LEU A 167 17.02 8.35 5.57
C LEU A 167 15.61 7.74 5.37
N ALA A 168 14.62 8.29 6.06
CA ALA A 168 13.26 7.76 5.99
C ALA A 168 12.51 8.37 4.81
N ALA A 169 12.03 7.50 3.91
CA ALA A 169 11.30 7.88 2.71
C ALA A 169 9.84 7.42 2.82
N PHE A 170 8.94 8.34 3.12
CA PHE A 170 7.50 8.12 3.03
C PHE A 170 7.09 8.40 1.59
N THR A 171 6.93 7.35 0.81
CA THR A 171 6.86 7.43 -0.64
C THR A 171 5.43 7.50 -1.16
N VAL A 172 5.29 7.93 -2.41
CA VAL A 172 4.03 7.97 -3.14
C VAL A 172 4.17 7.22 -4.46
N GLN A 173 3.04 6.82 -5.06
CA GLN A 173 3.00 6.14 -6.35
C GLN A 173 3.77 4.80 -6.36
N GLU A 174 3.70 4.06 -5.26
CA GLU A 174 4.19 2.68 -5.22
C GLU A 174 3.30 1.79 -6.07
N GLU A 175 1.97 1.88 -5.88
CA GLU A 175 0.91 1.08 -6.50
C GLU A 175 0.89 1.17 -8.04
N VAL A 176 1.56 2.17 -8.60
CA VAL A 176 1.66 2.38 -10.06
C VAL A 176 3.10 2.24 -10.57
N GLY A 177 3.97 1.55 -9.83
CA GLY A 177 5.28 1.10 -10.29
C GLY A 177 6.50 1.62 -9.51
N LEU A 178 6.44 1.72 -8.19
CA LEU A 178 7.55 2.03 -7.27
C LEU A 178 8.18 3.40 -7.54
N ARG A 179 7.40 4.38 -8.05
CA ARG A 179 7.94 5.63 -8.60
C ARG A 179 8.57 6.49 -7.52
N GLY A 180 7.88 6.65 -6.39
CA GLY A 180 8.36 7.45 -5.28
C GLY A 180 9.66 6.92 -4.69
N ALA A 181 9.75 5.62 -4.47
CA ALA A 181 10.95 4.98 -3.92
C ALA A 181 12.18 5.15 -4.83
N LYS A 182 12.00 5.06 -6.16
CA LYS A 182 13.09 5.29 -7.12
C LYS A 182 13.64 6.73 -7.03
N VAL A 183 12.76 7.72 -6.95
CA VAL A 183 13.16 9.13 -6.82
C VAL A 183 13.83 9.39 -5.48
N ALA A 184 13.27 8.86 -4.39
CA ALA A 184 13.84 8.99 -3.05
C ALA A 184 15.23 8.34 -2.96
N ALA A 185 15.42 7.16 -3.53
CA ALA A 185 16.70 6.47 -3.54
C ALA A 185 17.76 7.26 -4.34
N TYR A 186 17.37 7.86 -5.47
CA TYR A 186 18.27 8.72 -6.25
C TYR A 186 18.65 9.99 -5.46
N HIS A 187 17.69 10.60 -4.77
CA HIS A 187 17.93 11.81 -3.97
C HIS A 187 18.83 11.53 -2.77
N PHE A 188 18.55 10.46 -2.06
CA PHE A 188 19.27 10.11 -0.84
C PHE A 188 20.63 9.46 -1.10
N ASP A 189 20.84 8.79 -2.22
CA ASP A 189 22.03 8.00 -2.53
C ASP A 189 22.49 7.13 -1.35
N PRO A 190 21.64 6.21 -0.84
CA PRO A 190 21.92 5.43 0.35
C PRO A 190 22.92 4.30 0.09
N GLN A 191 23.65 3.87 1.13
CA GLN A 191 24.50 2.66 1.08
C GLN A 191 23.69 1.38 1.29
N ILE A 192 22.58 1.49 2.04
CA ILE A 192 21.67 0.38 2.34
C ILE A 192 20.23 0.88 2.11
N GLY A 193 19.43 0.10 1.41
CA GLY A 193 18.00 0.33 1.21
C GLY A 193 17.17 -0.82 1.77
N ILE A 194 16.13 -0.49 2.54
CA ILE A 194 15.15 -1.44 3.08
C ILE A 194 13.76 -0.88 2.76
N ALA A 195 12.89 -1.72 2.18
CA ALA A 195 11.48 -1.40 2.02
C ALA A 195 10.67 -2.08 3.13
N LEU A 196 9.79 -1.32 3.76
CA LEU A 196 8.71 -1.84 4.60
C LEU A 196 7.47 -1.92 3.73
N ASP A 197 6.77 -3.04 3.80
CA ASP A 197 5.59 -3.27 2.99
C ASP A 197 4.71 -4.34 3.62
N SER A 198 3.43 -4.37 3.25
CA SER A 198 2.52 -5.39 3.70
C SER A 198 2.57 -6.63 2.80
N THR A 199 2.36 -7.80 3.37
CA THR A 199 2.25 -9.04 2.60
C THR A 199 1.06 -9.86 3.06
N PRO A 200 0.30 -10.47 2.12
CA PRO A 200 -0.82 -11.31 2.51
C PRO A 200 -0.35 -12.54 3.30
N ALA A 201 -1.04 -12.84 4.39
CA ALA A 201 -0.98 -14.12 5.05
C ALA A 201 -1.90 -15.12 4.33
N HIS A 202 -1.49 -16.37 4.26
CA HIS A 202 -2.20 -17.40 3.53
C HIS A 202 -2.76 -18.48 4.47
N ASP A 203 -3.34 -18.03 5.58
CA ASP A 203 -3.99 -18.88 6.59
C ASP A 203 -5.45 -19.20 6.25
N LEU A 204 -5.96 -18.66 5.13
CA LEU A 204 -7.32 -18.94 4.70
C LEU A 204 -7.46 -20.39 4.27
N PRO A 205 -8.56 -21.07 4.63
CA PRO A 205 -8.84 -22.42 4.18
C PRO A 205 -8.83 -22.47 2.65
N HIS A 206 -8.16 -23.47 2.07
CA HIS A 206 -8.23 -23.72 0.64
C HIS A 206 -9.56 -24.36 0.28
N PHE A 207 -10.04 -24.06 -0.93
CA PHE A 207 -11.33 -24.55 -1.42
C PHE A 207 -11.35 -26.07 -1.63
N ASP A 208 -10.19 -26.65 -1.89
CA ASP A 208 -9.94 -28.08 -2.12
C ASP A 208 -9.36 -28.81 -0.90
N GLY A 209 -9.16 -28.11 0.21
CA GLY A 209 -8.59 -28.67 1.44
C GLY A 209 -7.10 -28.94 1.37
N GLU A 210 -6.42 -28.56 0.28
CA GLU A 210 -4.95 -28.68 0.18
C GLU A 210 -4.24 -27.60 1.01
N GLU A 211 -3.13 -27.97 1.62
CA GLU A 211 -2.29 -27.04 2.37
C GLU A 211 -1.56 -26.08 1.40
N ASN A 212 -1.57 -24.79 1.71
CA ASN A 212 -0.92 -23.80 0.86
C ASN A 212 0.59 -23.78 1.07
N TYR A 213 1.30 -24.60 0.32
CA TYR A 213 2.77 -24.63 0.33
C TYR A 213 3.43 -23.46 -0.41
N ARG A 214 2.65 -22.71 -1.19
CA ARG A 214 3.15 -21.64 -2.06
C ARG A 214 3.55 -20.38 -1.28
N TYR A 215 2.89 -20.15 -0.15
CA TYR A 215 3.14 -19.00 0.71
C TYR A 215 3.32 -19.47 2.15
N ASN A 216 4.41 -19.10 2.75
CA ASN A 216 4.77 -19.49 4.11
C ASN A 216 4.57 -18.38 5.15
N THR A 217 3.82 -17.35 4.79
CA THR A 217 3.43 -16.26 5.69
C THR A 217 2.10 -16.58 6.37
N HIS A 218 2.07 -16.47 7.70
CA HIS A 218 0.92 -16.72 8.54
C HIS A 218 0.69 -15.55 9.47
N LEU A 219 -0.56 -15.31 9.87
CA LEU A 219 -0.86 -14.38 10.96
C LEU A 219 -0.12 -14.86 12.21
N ASP A 220 0.32 -13.94 13.04
CA ASP A 220 1.14 -14.19 14.24
C ASP A 220 2.48 -14.90 13.98
N GLY A 221 2.88 -15.08 12.71
CA GLY A 221 4.14 -15.69 12.32
C GLY A 221 5.37 -14.78 12.41
N GLY A 222 5.19 -13.54 12.87
CA GLY A 222 6.21 -12.50 12.90
C GLY A 222 6.45 -11.84 11.53
N PRO A 223 7.40 -10.90 11.42
CA PRO A 223 7.69 -10.19 10.19
C PRO A 223 8.21 -11.13 9.10
N ALA A 224 7.76 -10.90 7.87
CA ALA A 224 8.23 -11.63 6.70
C ALA A 224 9.46 -10.94 6.10
N ILE A 225 10.56 -11.66 5.92
CA ILE A 225 11.76 -11.17 5.25
C ILE A 225 11.75 -11.71 3.82
N TYR A 226 11.63 -10.82 2.84
CA TYR A 226 11.62 -11.18 1.43
C TYR A 226 13.02 -11.53 0.92
N LEU A 227 13.15 -12.68 0.27
CA LEU A 227 14.37 -13.10 -0.43
C LEU A 227 14.36 -12.63 -1.87
N MET A 228 13.19 -12.64 -2.49
CA MET A 228 12.98 -12.13 -3.84
C MET A 228 11.48 -11.93 -4.12
N ASP A 229 11.19 -10.99 -5.01
CA ASP A 229 9.86 -10.78 -5.62
C ASP A 229 9.98 -10.54 -7.13
N GLY A 230 8.95 -9.96 -7.76
CA GLY A 230 8.96 -9.69 -9.20
C GLY A 230 9.89 -8.54 -9.64
N ALA A 231 10.35 -7.71 -8.73
CA ALA A 231 11.12 -6.51 -9.00
C ALA A 231 12.48 -6.50 -8.29
N THR A 232 12.65 -7.28 -7.21
CA THR A 232 13.80 -7.19 -6.32
C THR A 232 14.35 -8.57 -5.96
N ILE A 233 15.67 -8.68 -5.91
CA ILE A 233 16.39 -9.78 -5.26
C ILE A 233 17.14 -9.18 -4.08
N ALA A 234 16.81 -9.64 -2.86
CA ALA A 234 17.39 -9.12 -1.64
C ALA A 234 18.89 -9.46 -1.49
N ASP A 235 19.67 -8.55 -0.93
CA ASP A 235 21.07 -8.83 -0.59
C ASP A 235 21.12 -9.90 0.51
N ARG A 236 21.82 -11.02 0.22
CA ARG A 236 21.88 -12.19 1.10
C ARG A 236 22.56 -11.89 2.45
N ARG A 237 23.46 -10.90 2.50
CA ARG A 237 24.14 -10.48 3.74
C ARG A 237 23.15 -9.73 4.63
N LEU A 238 22.37 -8.85 4.03
CA LEU A 238 21.34 -8.08 4.76
C LEU A 238 20.22 -8.99 5.26
N VAL A 239 19.76 -9.95 4.43
CA VAL A 239 18.80 -10.98 4.87
C VAL A 239 19.32 -11.75 6.07
N ARG A 240 20.57 -12.24 6.00
CA ARG A 240 21.18 -12.98 7.12
C ARG A 240 21.23 -12.12 8.37
N TRP A 241 21.69 -10.89 8.26
CA TRP A 241 21.77 -9.97 9.37
C TRP A 241 20.39 -9.71 10.02
N LEU A 242 19.33 -9.50 9.22
CA LEU A 242 17.98 -9.31 9.72
C LEU A 242 17.48 -10.57 10.47
N VAL A 243 17.73 -11.76 9.92
CA VAL A 243 17.36 -13.04 10.58
C VAL A 243 18.10 -13.25 11.89
N GLU A 244 19.41 -13.02 11.91
CA GLU A 244 20.23 -13.15 13.12
C GLU A 244 19.82 -12.13 14.19
N SER A 245 19.53 -10.88 13.79
CA SER A 245 19.05 -9.85 14.70
C SER A 245 17.68 -10.20 15.29
N ALA A 246 16.74 -10.67 14.47
CA ALA A 246 15.44 -11.11 14.95
C ALA A 246 15.55 -12.26 15.96
N GLN A 247 16.43 -13.24 15.69
CA GLN A 247 16.69 -14.36 16.61
C GLN A 247 17.29 -13.91 17.94
N ALA A 248 18.24 -12.97 17.89
CA ALA A 248 18.87 -12.41 19.10
C ALA A 248 17.88 -11.69 20.01
N GLU A 249 16.88 -11.01 19.42
CA GLU A 249 15.80 -10.31 20.13
C GLU A 249 14.61 -11.21 20.47
N GLY A 250 14.68 -12.52 20.18
CA GLY A 250 13.58 -13.46 20.41
C GLY A 250 12.36 -13.23 19.51
N ILE A 251 12.53 -12.46 18.43
CA ILE A 251 11.46 -12.19 17.46
C ILE A 251 11.36 -13.39 16.51
N GLN A 252 10.18 -13.99 16.43
CA GLN A 252 9.90 -14.99 15.41
C GLN A 252 9.72 -14.32 14.06
N GLY A 253 10.55 -14.65 13.10
CA GLY A 253 10.46 -14.15 11.73
C GLY A 253 10.65 -15.30 10.73
N ARG A 254 10.02 -15.21 9.56
CA ARG A 254 10.19 -16.21 8.50
C ARG A 254 10.72 -15.54 7.23
N SER A 255 11.73 -16.16 6.61
CA SER A 255 12.23 -15.76 5.31
C SER A 255 11.31 -16.26 4.20
N ARG A 256 11.06 -15.43 3.18
CA ARG A 256 10.19 -15.74 2.06
C ARG A 256 10.87 -15.56 0.71
N ALA A 257 10.77 -16.56 -0.15
CA ALA A 257 10.99 -16.43 -1.57
C ALA A 257 9.64 -16.43 -2.31
N ARG A 258 9.38 -15.43 -3.14
CA ARG A 258 8.21 -15.41 -4.02
C ARG A 258 8.57 -16.17 -5.31
N HIS A 259 7.95 -17.30 -5.56
CA HIS A 259 8.00 -17.94 -6.87
C HIS A 259 6.88 -17.35 -7.73
N ARG A 260 7.22 -16.65 -8.81
CA ARG A 260 6.28 -16.46 -9.92
C ARG A 260 6.32 -17.75 -10.75
N THR A 261 5.21 -18.47 -10.77
CA THR A 261 4.88 -19.27 -11.94
C THR A 261 4.22 -18.33 -12.93
N GLY A 262 4.71 -18.32 -14.16
CA GLY A 262 4.19 -17.58 -15.30
C GLY A 262 2.74 -17.88 -15.62
#